data_96d8e0ce8f6e1676b1de46a2d73dd721
#
_entry.id   96d8e0ce8f6e1676b1de46a2d73dd721
#
_cell.length_a   1.000
_cell.length_b   1.000
_cell.length_c   1.000
_cell.angle_alpha   90.00
_cell.angle_beta   90.00
_cell.angle_gamma   90.00
#
_symmetry.space_group_name_H-M   'P 1'
#
loop_
_entity.id
_entity.type
_entity.pdbx_description
1 polymer ?
#
loop_
_entity_poly.entity_id
_entity_poly.type
_entity_poly.pdbx_seq_one_letter_code
_entity_poly.pdbx_strand_id
1 'polypeptide(L)'
;MEKIKIKLKLPKISMTMTEATLVKWHKYPGDVFNDDDILYEIETEKIIDQIIANFSGIMLQHLCDEDHEINVGEEVCIVQKNT
;
A
#
# COMPACT_ATOMS: atom_id res chain seq x y z
N MET A 1 -3.31 21.83 12.07
CA MET A 1 -3.22 20.37 11.89
C MET A 1 -1.89 19.97 11.28
N GLU A 2 -1.26 19.04 11.89
CA GLU A 2 0.01 18.54 11.37
C GLU A 2 -0.23 17.56 10.24
N LYS A 3 0.70 17.53 9.29
CA LYS A 3 0.69 16.59 8.17
C LYS A 3 1.95 15.76 8.27
N ILE A 4 1.79 14.46 8.31
CA ILE A 4 2.90 13.53 8.50
C ILE A 4 3.08 12.71 7.23
N LYS A 5 4.31 12.67 6.72
CA LYS A 5 4.64 11.78 5.61
C LYS A 5 5.05 10.42 6.17
N ILE A 6 4.45 9.39 5.63
CA ILE A 6 4.66 8.01 6.07
C ILE A 6 5.06 7.16 4.87
N LYS A 7 6.11 6.36 5.03
CA LYS A 7 6.47 5.34 4.05
C LYS A 7 5.76 4.06 4.46
N LEU A 8 4.82 3.61 3.64
CA LEU A 8 4.07 2.40 3.93
C LEU A 8 4.82 1.20 3.39
N LYS A 9 4.90 0.16 4.21
CA LYS A 9 5.59 -1.08 3.87
C LYS A 9 4.59 -2.16 3.56
N LEU A 10 5.00 -3.15 2.77
CA LEU A 10 4.17 -4.30 2.49
C LEU A 10 3.93 -5.07 3.79
N PRO A 11 2.66 -5.19 4.24
CA PRO A 11 2.37 -5.92 5.47
C PRO A 11 2.41 -7.42 5.26
N LYS A 12 2.67 -8.14 6.35
CA LYS A 12 2.61 -9.59 6.36
C LYS A 12 1.18 -9.99 6.68
N ILE A 13 0.45 -10.48 5.70
CA ILE A 13 -0.97 -10.83 5.87
C ILE A 13 -1.21 -12.30 6.14
N SER A 14 -0.17 -13.14 6.05
CA SER A 14 -0.24 -14.54 6.48
C SER A 14 1.10 -14.95 7.06
N MET A 15 1.11 -16.00 7.86
CA MET A 15 2.32 -16.43 8.56
C MET A 15 3.43 -16.90 7.63
N THR A 16 3.06 -17.39 6.45
CA THR A 16 4.02 -17.92 5.48
C THR A 16 4.38 -16.93 4.38
N MET A 17 3.79 -15.74 4.39
CA MET A 17 4.03 -14.74 3.36
C MET A 17 5.41 -14.11 3.55
N THR A 18 6.23 -14.15 2.52
CA THR A 18 7.54 -13.48 2.49
C THR A 18 7.61 -12.41 1.41
N GLU A 19 6.83 -12.58 0.34
CA GLU A 19 6.78 -11.65 -0.77
C GLU A 19 5.42 -11.72 -1.45
N ALA A 20 5.14 -10.74 -2.29
CA ALA A 20 3.93 -10.70 -3.10
C ALA A 20 4.17 -9.90 -4.35
N THR A 21 3.34 -10.10 -5.37
CA THR A 21 3.34 -9.28 -6.57
C THR A 21 2.31 -8.18 -6.40
N LEU A 22 2.71 -6.93 -6.63
CA LEU A 22 1.76 -5.82 -6.64
C LEU A 22 1.04 -5.87 -8.00
N VAL A 23 -0.25 -6.18 -7.99
CA VAL A 23 -0.98 -6.40 -9.25
C VAL A 23 -1.75 -5.18 -9.71
N LYS A 24 -2.16 -4.29 -8.79
CA LYS A 24 -2.94 -3.12 -9.17
C LYS A 24 -2.87 -2.01 -8.13
N TRP A 25 -2.64 -0.78 -8.56
CA TRP A 25 -2.81 0.40 -7.74
C TRP A 25 -4.25 0.90 -7.82
N HIS A 26 -4.84 1.29 -6.68
CA HIS A 26 -6.16 1.91 -6.62
C HIS A 26 -6.09 3.41 -6.36
N LYS A 27 -5.00 3.87 -5.74
CA LYS A 27 -4.80 5.29 -5.47
C LYS A 27 -3.50 5.74 -6.12
N TYR A 28 -3.55 6.86 -6.81
CA TYR A 28 -2.42 7.42 -7.55
C TYR A 28 -1.94 8.70 -6.88
N PRO A 29 -0.71 9.15 -7.16
CA PRO A 29 -0.21 10.40 -6.59
C PRO A 29 -1.18 11.55 -6.79
N GLY A 30 -1.53 12.23 -5.69
CA GLY A 30 -2.53 13.29 -5.67
C GLY A 30 -3.90 12.85 -5.20
N ASP A 31 -4.17 11.54 -5.18
CA ASP A 31 -5.49 11.05 -4.76
C ASP A 31 -5.65 11.10 -3.25
N VAL A 32 -6.80 11.60 -2.82
CA VAL A 32 -7.23 11.55 -1.43
C VAL A 32 -7.84 10.17 -1.17
N PHE A 33 -7.56 9.61 -0.01
CA PHE A 33 -8.15 8.33 0.38
C PHE A 33 -8.72 8.41 1.80
N ASN A 34 -9.73 7.57 2.04
CA ASN A 34 -10.35 7.41 3.35
C ASN A 34 -9.85 6.12 3.99
N ASP A 35 -10.15 5.94 5.28
CA ASP A 35 -9.62 4.84 6.08
C ASP A 35 -10.03 3.44 5.60
N ASP A 36 -11.13 3.32 4.87
CA ASP A 36 -11.60 2.04 4.32
C ASP A 36 -11.32 1.87 2.83
N ASP A 37 -10.61 2.81 2.23
CA ASP A 37 -10.29 2.73 0.81
C ASP A 37 -9.17 1.72 0.55
N ILE A 38 -9.25 1.06 -0.59
CA ILE A 38 -8.22 0.15 -1.05
C ILE A 38 -7.08 0.99 -1.65
N LEU A 39 -5.86 0.76 -1.20
CA LEU A 39 -4.69 1.43 -1.76
C LEU A 39 -4.12 0.67 -2.96
N TYR A 40 -3.99 -0.64 -2.82
CA TYR A 40 -3.46 -1.50 -3.87
C TYR A 40 -3.86 -2.94 -3.62
N GLU A 41 -3.65 -3.78 -4.64
CA GLU A 41 -3.90 -5.23 -4.55
C GLU A 41 -2.60 -5.98 -4.75
N ILE A 42 -2.47 -7.08 -4.04
CA ILE A 42 -1.32 -7.96 -4.12
C ILE A 42 -1.77 -9.38 -4.42
N GLU A 43 -0.86 -10.16 -5.00
CA GLU A 43 -1.09 -11.56 -5.28
C GLU A 43 0.05 -12.39 -4.71
N THR A 44 -0.30 -13.47 -4.04
CA THR A 44 0.63 -14.50 -3.60
C THR A 44 0.30 -15.80 -4.31
N GLU A 45 1.02 -16.88 -4.00
CA GLU A 45 0.72 -18.18 -4.61
C GLU A 45 -0.72 -18.65 -4.39
N LYS A 46 -1.31 -18.22 -3.29
CA LYS A 46 -2.59 -18.77 -2.84
C LYS A 46 -3.76 -17.81 -2.96
N ILE A 47 -3.51 -16.50 -2.85
CA ILE A 47 -4.58 -15.52 -2.73
C ILE A 47 -4.26 -14.24 -3.49
N ILE A 48 -5.33 -13.50 -3.79
CA ILE A 48 -5.26 -12.08 -4.17
C ILE A 48 -5.90 -11.33 -3.01
N ASP A 49 -5.22 -10.30 -2.50
CA ASP A 49 -5.73 -9.55 -1.37
C ASP A 49 -5.65 -8.06 -1.63
N GLN A 50 -6.50 -7.31 -0.95
CA GLN A 50 -6.60 -5.86 -1.07
C GLN A 50 -6.04 -5.21 0.18
N ILE A 51 -5.14 -4.26 0.00
CA ILE A 51 -4.53 -3.56 1.12
C ILE A 51 -5.28 -2.27 1.37
N ILE A 52 -5.86 -2.18 2.57
CA ILE A 52 -6.69 -1.06 2.99
C ILE A 52 -5.84 -0.05 3.76
N ALA A 53 -6.21 1.22 3.64
CA ALA A 53 -5.45 2.32 4.23
C ALA A 53 -5.43 2.33 5.77
N ASN A 54 -6.57 2.13 6.41
CA ASN A 54 -6.78 2.21 7.87
C ASN A 54 -6.61 3.61 8.46
N PHE A 55 -6.44 4.62 7.63
CA PHE A 55 -6.43 6.03 8.01
C PHE A 55 -6.69 6.87 6.76
N SER A 56 -7.01 8.13 6.95
CA SER A 56 -7.28 9.06 5.85
C SER A 56 -6.02 9.85 5.49
N GLY A 57 -5.83 10.12 4.22
CA GLY A 57 -4.67 10.88 3.77
C GLY A 57 -4.65 11.10 2.27
N ILE A 58 -3.46 11.38 1.76
CA ILE A 58 -3.23 11.64 0.33
C ILE A 58 -2.06 10.78 -0.14
N MET A 59 -2.24 10.10 -1.29
CA MET A 59 -1.15 9.36 -1.91
C MET A 59 -0.16 10.36 -2.50
N LEU A 60 1.12 10.24 -2.14
CA LEU A 60 2.16 11.13 -2.63
C LEU A 60 3.02 10.51 -3.72
N GLN A 61 3.42 9.25 -3.53
CA GLN A 61 4.35 8.62 -4.45
C GLN A 61 4.25 7.10 -4.38
N HIS A 62 4.29 6.45 -5.54
CA HIS A 62 4.47 5.00 -5.63
C HIS A 62 5.97 4.70 -5.64
N LEU A 63 6.41 3.74 -4.82
CA LEU A 63 7.79 3.28 -4.81
C LEU A 63 7.95 1.94 -5.51
N CYS A 64 6.85 1.36 -5.99
CA CYS A 64 6.83 0.08 -6.66
C CYS A 64 5.80 0.14 -7.78
N ASP A 65 6.14 -0.43 -8.94
CA ASP A 65 5.25 -0.47 -10.09
C ASP A 65 4.41 -1.74 -10.08
N GLU A 66 3.29 -1.70 -10.83
CA GLU A 66 2.45 -2.90 -11.03
C GLU A 66 3.28 -4.01 -11.69
N ASP A 67 2.90 -5.24 -11.38
CA ASP A 67 3.52 -6.46 -11.89
C ASP A 67 4.95 -6.70 -11.38
N HIS A 68 5.36 -6.02 -10.32
CA HIS A 68 6.64 -6.24 -9.67
C HIS A 68 6.47 -6.97 -8.35
N GLU A 69 7.41 -7.86 -8.06
CA GLU A 69 7.46 -8.57 -6.79
C GLU A 69 8.10 -7.69 -5.72
N ILE A 70 7.50 -7.67 -4.54
CA ILE A 70 7.99 -6.93 -3.39
C ILE A 70 8.06 -7.84 -2.18
N ASN A 71 9.00 -7.58 -1.28
CA ASN A 71 9.18 -8.36 -0.06
C ASN A 71 8.41 -7.72 1.10
N VAL A 72 7.97 -8.56 2.03
CA VAL A 72 7.35 -8.07 3.27
C VAL A 72 8.33 -7.13 3.97
N GLY A 73 7.83 -5.96 4.41
CA GLY A 73 8.66 -4.94 5.05
C GLY A 73 9.29 -3.96 4.09
N GLU A 74 9.23 -4.21 2.78
CA GLU A 74 9.75 -3.30 1.77
C GLU A 74 8.80 -2.11 1.61
N GLU A 75 9.35 -0.92 1.39
CA GLU A 75 8.55 0.30 1.24
C GLU A 75 7.85 0.30 -0.11
N VAL A 76 6.53 0.49 -0.10
CA VAL A 76 5.68 0.40 -1.29
C VAL A 76 5.27 1.78 -1.80
N CYS A 77 4.99 2.70 -0.90
CA CYS A 77 4.53 4.04 -1.27
C CYS A 77 4.77 5.03 -0.15
N ILE A 78 4.64 6.30 -0.50
CA ILE A 78 4.70 7.41 0.47
C ILE A 78 3.34 8.08 0.46
N VAL A 79 2.77 8.28 1.65
CA VAL A 79 1.49 8.94 1.82
C VAL A 79 1.63 10.06 2.83
N GLN A 80 0.67 11.00 2.79
CA GLN A 80 0.55 12.05 3.79
C GLN A 80 -0.66 11.75 4.64
N LYS A 81 -0.45 11.64 5.94
CA LYS A 81 -1.53 11.41 6.88
C LYS A 81 -1.93 12.72 7.53
N ASN A 82 -3.23 12.98 7.61
CA ASN A 82 -3.76 14.12 8.35
C ASN A 82 -3.97 13.71 9.80
N THR A 83 -3.50 14.54 10.72
CA THR A 83 -3.65 14.30 12.15
C THR A 83 -4.49 15.37 12.78
#